data_231ab336f252b133b1c10070c9baaa9d
#
_entry.id   231ab336f252b133b1c10070c9baaa9d
#
_cell.length_a   1.000
_cell.length_b   1.000
_cell.length_c   1.000
_cell.angle_alpha   90.00
_cell.angle_beta   90.00
_cell.angle_gamma   90.00
#
_symmetry.space_group_name_H-M   'P 1'
#
loop_
_entity.id
_entity.type
_entity.pdbx_description
1 polymer ?
#
loop_
_entity_poly.entity_id
_entity_poly.type
_entity_poly.pdbx_seq_one_letter_code
_entity_poly.pdbx_strand_id
1 'polypeptide(L)'
;MKIAVIGSGISGLSSAHFLSKKHKVDLFEKDDHFGGHSYTVEVASNHPNETISMDLGFIVFNKINYPNLVNLFEKIQVNYEKSNMSFSVSVKNSNIEYSGSGLKGLFGNKYNIFNLSFITMIKDIFFFYKMAENLNKESFASQTLGEFLKFKKMSDYFIKFHIIPMVSAIWSVPTDLAYKMPMSLFINFFQNHGLFKIKN
;
A
#
# COMPACT_ATOMS: atom_id res chain seq x y z
N MET A 1 -24.61 -30.66 -4.83
CA MET A 1 -23.55 -31.29 -4.02
C MET A 1 -23.49 -30.58 -2.68
N LYS A 2 -22.85 -31.19 -1.69
CA LYS A 2 -22.48 -30.55 -0.42
C LYS A 2 -21.00 -30.16 -0.52
N ILE A 3 -20.67 -28.86 -0.24
CA ILE A 3 -19.34 -28.28 -0.42
C ILE A 3 -18.92 -27.64 0.88
N ALA A 4 -17.71 -27.94 1.34
CA ALA A 4 -17.07 -27.24 2.45
C ALA A 4 -16.13 -26.15 1.91
N VAL A 5 -16.25 -24.91 2.41
CA VAL A 5 -15.33 -23.81 2.15
C VAL A 5 -14.59 -23.49 3.44
N ILE A 6 -13.27 -23.50 3.38
CA ILE A 6 -12.41 -23.29 4.55
C ILE A 6 -11.79 -21.89 4.48
N GLY A 7 -12.04 -21.10 5.53
CA GLY A 7 -11.61 -19.72 5.66
C GLY A 7 -12.63 -18.72 5.10
N SER A 8 -12.87 -17.64 5.85
CA SER A 8 -13.84 -16.59 5.51
C SER A 8 -13.20 -15.29 5.02
N GLY A 9 -11.95 -15.33 4.53
CA GLY A 9 -11.38 -14.21 3.79
C GLY A 9 -12.10 -13.98 2.46
N ILE A 10 -11.70 -12.95 1.70
CA ILE A 10 -12.38 -12.56 0.44
C ILE A 10 -12.55 -13.74 -0.53
N SER A 11 -11.58 -14.64 -0.63
CA SER A 11 -11.65 -15.81 -1.51
C SER A 11 -12.70 -16.82 -1.06
N GLY A 12 -12.74 -17.12 0.24
CA GLY A 12 -13.73 -18.07 0.81
C GLY A 12 -15.15 -17.51 0.75
N LEU A 13 -15.35 -16.26 1.18
CA LEU A 13 -16.66 -15.62 1.11
C LEU A 13 -17.18 -15.50 -0.32
N SER A 14 -16.33 -15.11 -1.29
CA SER A 14 -16.73 -15.03 -2.70
C SER A 14 -17.10 -16.40 -3.24
N SER A 15 -16.27 -17.41 -2.96
CA SER A 15 -16.53 -18.79 -3.39
C SER A 15 -17.83 -19.33 -2.79
N ALA A 16 -18.04 -19.14 -1.49
CA ALA A 16 -19.26 -19.55 -0.80
C ALA A 16 -20.49 -18.85 -1.40
N HIS A 17 -20.41 -17.53 -1.63
CA HIS A 17 -21.50 -16.75 -2.23
C HIS A 17 -21.92 -17.29 -3.60
N PHE A 18 -20.97 -17.54 -4.50
CA PHE A 18 -21.31 -18.02 -5.85
C PHE A 18 -21.75 -19.49 -5.86
N LEU A 19 -21.12 -20.34 -5.06
CA LEU A 19 -21.45 -21.76 -5.00
C LEU A 19 -22.81 -22.03 -4.32
N SER A 20 -23.19 -21.22 -3.33
CA SER A 20 -24.46 -21.37 -2.60
C SER A 20 -25.70 -21.20 -3.50
N LYS A 21 -25.55 -20.53 -4.65
CA LYS A 21 -26.65 -20.40 -5.63
C LYS A 21 -27.10 -21.74 -6.24
N LYS A 22 -26.23 -22.77 -6.24
CA LYS A 22 -26.49 -24.06 -6.87
C LYS A 22 -26.19 -25.28 -5.98
N HIS A 23 -25.55 -25.05 -4.84
CA HIS A 23 -25.04 -26.09 -3.96
C HIS A 23 -25.32 -25.76 -2.49
N LYS A 24 -25.33 -26.79 -1.65
CA LYS A 24 -25.32 -26.61 -0.20
C LYS A 24 -23.88 -26.37 0.22
N VAL A 25 -23.61 -25.20 0.78
CA VAL A 25 -22.25 -24.75 1.18
C VAL A 25 -22.20 -24.59 2.69
N ASP A 26 -21.22 -25.23 3.31
CA ASP A 26 -20.86 -25.05 4.69
C ASP A 26 -19.53 -24.26 4.72
N LEU A 27 -19.52 -23.06 5.34
CA LEU A 27 -18.35 -22.22 5.48
C LEU A 27 -17.75 -22.40 6.89
N PHE A 28 -16.45 -22.68 6.95
CA PHE A 28 -15.72 -22.88 8.19
C PHE A 28 -14.68 -21.75 8.38
N GLU A 29 -14.71 -21.13 9.55
CA GLU A 29 -13.74 -20.11 9.97
C GLU A 29 -13.16 -20.52 11.33
N LYS A 30 -11.84 -20.32 11.52
CA LYS A 30 -11.15 -20.63 12.78
C LYS A 30 -11.16 -19.47 13.78
N ASP A 31 -11.24 -18.23 13.25
CA ASP A 31 -11.22 -17.00 14.03
C ASP A 31 -12.66 -16.63 14.45
N ASP A 32 -12.79 -15.71 15.37
CA ASP A 32 -14.06 -15.25 15.92
C ASP A 32 -14.77 -14.22 15.03
N HIS A 33 -14.15 -13.85 13.89
CA HIS A 33 -14.71 -12.89 12.92
C HIS A 33 -14.56 -13.37 11.48
N PHE A 34 -15.45 -12.89 10.62
CA PHE A 34 -15.40 -13.11 9.17
C PHE A 34 -14.63 -11.98 8.49
N GLY A 35 -14.08 -12.26 7.28
CA GLY A 35 -13.47 -11.26 6.42
C GLY A 35 -11.95 -11.42 6.24
N GLY A 36 -11.26 -12.09 7.17
CA GLY A 36 -9.80 -12.24 7.13
C GLY A 36 -9.11 -10.87 7.21
N HIS A 37 -8.38 -10.47 6.16
CA HIS A 37 -7.73 -9.15 6.07
C HIS A 37 -8.72 -7.98 5.85
N SER A 38 -9.96 -8.24 5.50
CA SER A 38 -11.02 -7.23 5.47
C SER A 38 -11.69 -7.23 6.84
N TYR A 39 -11.28 -6.32 7.70
CA TYR A 39 -11.69 -6.29 9.09
C TYR A 39 -12.09 -4.87 9.49
N THR A 40 -13.33 -4.71 9.93
CA THR A 40 -13.87 -3.44 10.41
C THR A 40 -14.13 -3.54 11.90
N VAL A 41 -13.70 -2.55 12.66
CA VAL A 41 -13.93 -2.45 14.10
C VAL A 41 -14.74 -1.21 14.41
N GLU A 42 -15.58 -1.30 15.42
CA GLU A 42 -16.29 -0.14 15.97
C GLU A 42 -15.49 0.45 17.13
N VAL A 43 -15.19 1.73 17.04
CA VAL A 43 -14.51 2.49 18.09
C VAL A 43 -15.42 3.58 18.62
N ALA A 44 -15.34 3.85 19.91
CA ALA A 44 -16.10 4.93 20.53
C ALA A 44 -15.69 6.28 19.91
N SER A 45 -16.68 7.07 19.53
CA SER A 45 -16.50 8.45 19.11
C SER A 45 -16.27 9.36 20.32
N ASN A 46 -15.75 10.57 20.08
CA ASN A 46 -15.70 11.62 21.09
C ASN A 46 -17.11 12.16 21.45
N HIS A 47 -18.15 11.78 20.71
CA HIS A 47 -19.53 12.11 21.01
C HIS A 47 -20.18 10.97 21.81
N PRO A 48 -20.94 11.30 22.91
CA PRO A 48 -21.60 10.31 23.72
C PRO A 48 -22.54 9.43 22.89
N ASN A 49 -22.44 8.11 23.05
CA ASN A 49 -23.27 7.09 22.37
C ASN A 49 -23.10 6.98 20.84
N GLU A 50 -22.03 7.52 20.29
CA GLU A 50 -21.69 7.31 18.87
C GLU A 50 -20.50 6.37 18.73
N THR A 51 -20.58 5.46 17.77
CA THR A 51 -19.46 4.62 17.33
C THR A 51 -19.09 4.99 15.90
N ILE A 52 -17.81 4.83 15.59
CA ILE A 52 -17.27 5.01 14.24
C ILE A 52 -16.74 3.67 13.78
N SER A 53 -17.23 3.19 12.63
CA SER A 53 -16.70 2.01 11.98
C SER A 53 -15.37 2.35 11.31
N MET A 54 -14.31 1.65 11.68
CA MET A 54 -12.97 1.82 11.14
C MET A 54 -12.49 0.54 10.48
N ASP A 55 -12.15 0.65 9.18
CA ASP A 55 -11.57 -0.46 8.45
C ASP A 55 -10.09 -0.63 8.83
N LEU A 56 -9.71 -1.87 9.13
CA LEU A 56 -8.35 -2.31 9.37
C LEU A 56 -7.92 -3.27 8.25
N GLY A 57 -6.63 -3.32 7.98
CA GLY A 57 -6.08 -4.22 6.99
C GLY A 57 -6.24 -3.71 5.55
N PHE A 58 -6.98 -4.42 4.70
CA PHE A 58 -7.17 -4.01 3.29
C PHE A 58 -8.27 -2.96 3.18
N ILE A 59 -7.87 -1.70 3.00
CA ILE A 59 -8.78 -0.54 3.01
C ILE A 59 -8.84 0.22 1.67
N VAL A 60 -7.97 -0.09 0.71
CA VAL A 60 -7.86 0.66 -0.55
C VAL A 60 -7.66 -0.27 -1.73
N PHE A 61 -8.37 0.01 -2.83
CA PHE A 61 -8.17 -0.68 -4.11
C PHE A 61 -8.29 0.33 -5.26
N ASN A 62 -7.86 -0.07 -6.46
CA ASN A 62 -8.15 0.69 -7.69
C ASN A 62 -8.86 -0.22 -8.71
N LYS A 63 -9.73 0.40 -9.50
CA LYS A 63 -10.58 -0.35 -10.45
C LYS A 63 -9.79 -1.07 -11.54
N ILE A 64 -8.66 -0.52 -11.95
CA ILE A 64 -7.85 -1.04 -13.06
C ILE A 64 -7.17 -2.35 -12.66
N ASN A 65 -6.61 -2.41 -11.45
CA ASN A 65 -5.83 -3.55 -10.99
C ASN A 65 -6.68 -4.65 -10.32
N TYR A 66 -7.93 -4.31 -9.94
CA TYR A 66 -8.82 -5.22 -9.20
C TYR A 66 -10.17 -5.45 -9.92
N PRO A 67 -10.19 -5.82 -11.22
CA PRO A 67 -11.44 -5.93 -11.99
C PRO A 67 -12.40 -6.97 -11.41
N ASN A 68 -11.87 -8.08 -10.88
CA ASN A 68 -12.71 -9.12 -10.28
C ASN A 68 -13.35 -8.68 -8.95
N LEU A 69 -12.63 -7.87 -8.16
CA LEU A 69 -13.17 -7.29 -6.93
C LEU A 69 -14.26 -6.27 -7.24
N VAL A 70 -14.06 -5.42 -8.24
CA VAL A 70 -15.06 -4.46 -8.73
C VAL A 70 -16.31 -5.20 -9.17
N ASN A 71 -16.18 -6.23 -10.01
CA ASN A 71 -17.29 -7.07 -10.45
C ASN A 71 -18.05 -7.73 -9.28
N LEU A 72 -17.32 -8.18 -8.25
CA LEU A 72 -17.94 -8.73 -7.05
C LEU A 72 -18.76 -7.67 -6.34
N PHE A 73 -18.17 -6.50 -6.09
CA PHE A 73 -18.83 -5.39 -5.39
C PHE A 73 -20.10 -4.92 -6.12
N GLU A 74 -20.05 -4.82 -7.44
CA GLU A 74 -21.22 -4.48 -8.25
C GLU A 74 -22.33 -5.54 -8.13
N LYS A 75 -22.00 -6.83 -8.14
CA LYS A 75 -22.97 -7.92 -8.02
C LYS A 75 -23.62 -8.02 -6.64
N ILE A 76 -22.91 -7.68 -5.59
CA ILE A 76 -23.42 -7.72 -4.21
C ILE A 76 -23.75 -6.31 -3.67
N GLN A 77 -23.70 -5.30 -4.54
CA GLN A 77 -24.08 -3.90 -4.26
C GLN A 77 -23.32 -3.27 -3.08
N VAL A 78 -22.02 -3.53 -2.99
CA VAL A 78 -21.14 -2.88 -2.01
C VAL A 78 -20.84 -1.46 -2.44
N ASN A 79 -21.13 -0.51 -1.57
CA ASN A 79 -20.72 0.88 -1.76
C ASN A 79 -19.24 1.08 -1.44
N TYR A 80 -18.58 1.93 -2.19
CA TYR A 80 -17.20 2.36 -1.94
C TYR A 80 -17.00 3.82 -2.34
N GLU A 81 -16.06 4.48 -1.69
CA GLU A 81 -15.79 5.89 -1.86
C GLU A 81 -14.41 6.13 -2.47
N LYS A 82 -14.24 7.34 -3.04
CA LYS A 82 -12.92 7.77 -3.49
C LYS A 82 -12.06 8.11 -2.29
N SER A 83 -10.91 7.45 -2.15
CA SER A 83 -9.93 7.80 -1.14
C SER A 83 -8.81 8.68 -1.70
N ASN A 84 -8.20 9.48 -0.83
CA ASN A 84 -7.00 10.25 -1.14
C ASN A 84 -5.84 9.67 -0.34
N MET A 85 -5.08 8.79 -0.99
CA MET A 85 -3.89 8.22 -0.36
C MET A 85 -2.72 9.19 -0.41
N SER A 86 -2.10 9.41 0.72
CA SER A 86 -0.84 10.12 0.84
C SER A 86 0.17 9.28 1.64
N PHE A 87 1.45 9.53 1.41
CA PHE A 87 2.53 8.91 2.17
C PHE A 87 3.20 9.99 3.02
N SER A 88 3.39 9.70 4.29
CA SER A 88 4.09 10.58 5.21
C SER A 88 5.14 9.81 6.00
N VAL A 89 6.18 10.50 6.41
CA VAL A 89 7.27 9.97 7.24
C VAL A 89 7.48 10.87 8.43
N SER A 90 7.47 10.27 9.61
CA SER A 90 7.90 10.90 10.85
C SER A 90 8.90 9.98 11.54
N VAL A 91 10.09 10.47 11.83
CA VAL A 91 11.17 9.68 12.41
C VAL A 91 11.38 10.08 13.85
N LYS A 92 11.08 9.15 14.76
CA LYS A 92 11.28 9.36 16.20
C LYS A 92 12.73 9.75 16.49
N ASN A 93 12.91 10.76 17.35
CA ASN A 93 14.23 11.29 17.75
C ASN A 93 15.03 11.95 16.60
N SER A 94 14.38 12.36 15.54
CA SER A 94 14.99 13.17 14.47
C SER A 94 14.03 14.30 14.08
N ASN A 95 14.57 15.31 13.40
CA ASN A 95 13.75 16.41 12.87
C ASN A 95 13.19 16.09 11.47
N ILE A 96 13.14 14.79 11.09
CA ILE A 96 12.64 14.39 9.78
C ILE A 96 11.16 14.09 9.90
N GLU A 97 10.37 14.99 9.33
CA GLU A 97 8.94 14.86 9.23
C GLU A 97 8.48 15.54 7.94
N TYR A 98 7.79 14.78 7.08
CA TYR A 98 7.28 15.30 5.81
C TYR A 98 6.14 14.43 5.27
N SER A 99 5.37 14.97 4.34
CA SER A 99 4.38 14.22 3.57
C SER A 99 4.50 14.49 2.07
N GLY A 100 4.01 13.57 1.26
CA GLY A 100 3.93 13.69 -0.19
C GLY A 100 2.81 14.62 -0.70
N SER A 101 2.13 15.35 0.18
CA SER A 101 1.01 16.23 -0.15
C SER A 101 1.46 17.59 -0.72
N GLY A 102 2.40 17.57 -1.66
CA GLY A 102 2.95 18.77 -2.30
C GLY A 102 3.96 19.51 -1.45
N LEU A 103 4.31 20.76 -1.84
CA LEU A 103 5.35 21.54 -1.18
C LEU A 103 5.05 21.82 0.31
N LYS A 104 3.78 22.06 0.65
CA LYS A 104 3.38 22.28 2.05
C LYS A 104 3.63 21.04 2.91
N GLY A 105 3.40 19.83 2.36
CA GLY A 105 3.69 18.59 3.05
C GLY A 105 5.20 18.33 3.18
N LEU A 106 5.98 18.56 2.13
CA LEU A 106 7.43 18.36 2.15
C LEU A 106 8.11 19.29 3.17
N PHE A 107 7.66 20.51 3.29
CA PHE A 107 8.23 21.52 4.19
C PHE A 107 7.34 21.86 5.39
N GLY A 108 6.46 20.94 5.79
CA GLY A 108 5.67 21.06 7.01
C GLY A 108 6.54 21.30 8.24
N ASN A 109 7.68 20.61 8.33
CA ASN A 109 8.76 20.97 9.22
C ASN A 109 9.68 21.98 8.52
N LYS A 110 9.66 23.25 8.97
CA LYS A 110 10.42 24.35 8.37
C LYS A 110 11.94 24.14 8.40
N TYR A 111 12.46 23.36 9.33
CA TYR A 111 13.89 23.02 9.42
C TYR A 111 14.37 22.16 8.24
N ASN A 112 13.47 21.47 7.55
CA ASN A 112 13.83 20.70 6.37
C ASN A 112 14.40 21.56 5.24
N ILE A 113 14.05 22.85 5.16
CA ILE A 113 14.56 23.78 4.13
C ILE A 113 16.08 23.97 4.26
N PHE A 114 16.60 23.94 5.47
CA PHE A 114 18.03 24.13 5.74
C PHE A 114 18.82 22.81 5.80
N ASN A 115 18.15 21.67 5.64
CA ASN A 115 18.78 20.36 5.68
C ASN A 115 19.21 19.95 4.26
N LEU A 116 20.50 20.06 3.94
CA LEU A 116 21.04 19.71 2.62
C LEU A 116 20.79 18.25 2.25
N SER A 117 20.85 17.32 3.22
CA SER A 117 20.58 15.91 2.98
C SER A 117 19.11 15.69 2.64
N PHE A 118 18.19 16.44 3.26
CA PHE A 118 16.77 16.40 2.93
C PHE A 118 16.50 16.93 1.51
N ILE A 119 17.15 18.04 1.13
CA ILE A 119 17.05 18.58 -0.23
C ILE A 119 17.62 17.59 -1.27
N THR A 120 18.72 16.91 -0.94
CA THR A 120 19.26 15.85 -1.79
C THR A 120 18.27 14.69 -1.94
N MET A 121 17.63 14.27 -0.85
CA MET A 121 16.57 13.26 -0.89
C MET A 121 15.43 13.66 -1.83
N ILE A 122 14.97 14.91 -1.79
CA ILE A 122 13.93 15.39 -2.70
C ILE A 122 14.38 15.29 -4.17
N LYS A 123 15.62 15.70 -4.48
CA LYS A 123 16.17 15.54 -5.84
C LYS A 123 16.20 14.07 -6.26
N ASP A 124 16.59 13.17 -5.37
CA ASP A 124 16.63 11.75 -5.61
C ASP A 124 15.24 11.17 -5.85
N ILE A 125 14.21 11.64 -5.12
CA ILE A 125 12.81 11.24 -5.35
C ILE A 125 12.40 11.56 -6.80
N PHE A 126 12.62 12.79 -7.24
CA PHE A 126 12.28 13.20 -8.61
C PHE A 126 13.07 12.40 -9.65
N PHE A 127 14.37 12.27 -9.45
CA PHE A 127 15.24 11.51 -10.35
C PHE A 127 14.82 10.04 -10.45
N PHE A 128 14.62 9.40 -9.30
CA PHE A 128 14.25 7.99 -9.23
C PHE A 128 12.89 7.75 -9.87
N TYR A 129 11.88 8.55 -9.58
CA TYR A 129 10.53 8.37 -10.12
C TYR A 129 10.51 8.55 -11.64
N LYS A 130 11.16 9.59 -12.16
CA LYS A 130 11.29 9.82 -13.60
C LYS A 130 12.02 8.67 -14.31
N MET A 131 13.08 8.15 -13.68
CA MET A 131 13.82 7.01 -14.20
C MET A 131 12.96 5.73 -14.16
N ALA A 132 12.36 5.43 -13.02
CA ALA A 132 11.62 4.20 -12.77
C ALA A 132 10.34 4.09 -13.61
N GLU A 133 9.71 5.20 -13.98
CA GLU A 133 8.53 5.22 -14.86
C GLU A 133 8.81 4.54 -16.21
N ASN A 134 10.04 4.67 -16.73
CA ASN A 134 10.45 4.17 -18.04
C ASN A 134 11.30 2.89 -17.98
N LEU A 135 11.51 2.31 -16.79
CA LEU A 135 12.30 1.08 -16.68
C LEU A 135 11.53 -0.14 -17.21
N ASN A 136 12.21 -0.95 -17.99
CA ASN A 136 11.69 -2.27 -18.35
C ASN A 136 11.94 -3.25 -17.19
N LYS A 137 10.87 -3.82 -16.64
CA LYS A 137 10.92 -4.77 -15.53
C LYS A 137 11.76 -6.03 -15.81
N GLU A 138 11.80 -6.48 -17.06
CA GLU A 138 12.53 -7.68 -17.47
C GLU A 138 14.05 -7.51 -17.34
N SER A 139 14.54 -6.29 -17.52
CA SER A 139 15.96 -5.96 -17.39
C SER A 139 16.50 -6.09 -15.96
N PHE A 140 15.63 -6.25 -14.98
CA PHE A 140 15.99 -6.26 -13.54
C PHE A 140 15.47 -7.51 -12.81
N ALA A 141 15.20 -8.60 -13.55
CA ALA A 141 14.59 -9.82 -12.99
C ALA A 141 15.44 -10.47 -11.88
N SER A 142 16.76 -10.33 -11.93
CA SER A 142 17.70 -10.91 -10.95
C SER A 142 18.21 -9.92 -9.90
N GLN A 143 17.82 -8.65 -9.98
CA GLN A 143 18.35 -7.61 -9.10
C GLN A 143 17.36 -7.26 -7.99
N THR A 144 17.87 -7.05 -6.78
CA THR A 144 17.08 -6.54 -5.65
C THR A 144 16.98 -5.03 -5.69
N LEU A 145 15.97 -4.48 -5.00
CA LEU A 145 15.82 -3.04 -4.81
C LEU A 145 17.08 -2.42 -4.19
N GLY A 146 17.64 -3.04 -3.14
CA GLY A 146 18.85 -2.54 -2.47
C GLY A 146 20.06 -2.48 -3.39
N GLU A 147 20.30 -3.53 -4.20
CA GLU A 147 21.37 -3.55 -5.19
C GLU A 147 21.20 -2.47 -6.27
N PHE A 148 19.96 -2.28 -6.74
CA PHE A 148 19.64 -1.24 -7.70
C PHE A 148 19.91 0.17 -7.14
N LEU A 149 19.43 0.45 -5.92
CA LEU A 149 19.63 1.74 -5.26
C LEU A 149 21.12 2.05 -5.07
N LYS A 150 21.91 1.05 -4.67
CA LYS A 150 23.37 1.15 -4.54
C LYS A 150 24.03 1.40 -5.89
N PHE A 151 23.66 0.64 -6.93
CA PHE A 151 24.19 0.79 -8.28
C PHE A 151 23.93 2.20 -8.84
N LYS A 152 22.74 2.75 -8.59
CA LYS A 152 22.35 4.12 -8.99
C LYS A 152 22.92 5.21 -8.08
N LYS A 153 23.69 4.85 -7.06
CA LYS A 153 24.31 5.78 -6.10
C LYS A 153 23.30 6.73 -5.46
N MET A 154 22.11 6.21 -5.12
CA MET A 154 21.08 6.99 -4.45
C MET A 154 21.55 7.39 -3.04
N SER A 155 21.18 8.56 -2.56
CA SER A 155 21.59 9.04 -1.24
C SER A 155 21.03 8.18 -0.10
N ASP A 156 21.77 8.07 0.98
CA ASP A 156 21.34 7.35 2.18
C ASP A 156 20.03 7.91 2.75
N TYR A 157 19.83 9.23 2.65
CA TYR A 157 18.59 9.89 3.07
C TYR A 157 17.38 9.42 2.26
N PHE A 158 17.51 9.33 0.92
CA PHE A 158 16.47 8.80 0.07
C PHE A 158 16.16 7.35 0.40
N ILE A 159 17.18 6.54 0.56
CA ILE A 159 17.04 5.11 0.87
C ILE A 159 16.37 4.93 2.24
N LYS A 160 16.91 5.55 3.28
CA LYS A 160 16.52 5.32 4.67
C LYS A 160 15.19 5.99 5.04
N PHE A 161 14.90 7.16 4.48
CA PHE A 161 13.77 7.98 4.91
C PHE A 161 12.66 8.15 3.85
N HIS A 162 12.81 7.55 2.68
CA HIS A 162 11.77 7.58 1.66
C HIS A 162 11.44 6.20 1.11
N ILE A 163 12.34 5.61 0.30
CA ILE A 163 11.98 4.45 -0.50
C ILE A 163 11.77 3.17 0.33
N ILE A 164 12.66 2.89 1.29
CA ILE A 164 12.55 1.69 2.13
C ILE A 164 11.37 1.77 3.09
N PRO A 165 11.11 2.88 3.81
CA PRO A 165 9.89 3.02 4.61
C PRO A 165 8.61 2.88 3.80
N MET A 166 8.57 3.42 2.58
CA MET A 166 7.41 3.31 1.70
C MET A 166 7.16 1.86 1.28
N VAL A 167 8.20 1.12 0.89
CA VAL A 167 8.11 -0.30 0.57
C VAL A 167 7.66 -1.10 1.79
N SER A 168 8.25 -0.85 2.94
CA SER A 168 7.87 -1.52 4.20
C SER A 168 6.40 -1.29 4.55
N ALA A 169 5.90 -0.07 4.37
CA ALA A 169 4.50 0.27 4.64
C ALA A 169 3.53 -0.41 3.66
N ILE A 170 3.87 -0.43 2.35
CA ILE A 170 3.00 -1.00 1.31
C ILE A 170 2.87 -2.53 1.46
N TRP A 171 3.98 -3.22 1.74
CA TRP A 171 3.98 -4.68 1.83
C TRP A 171 3.97 -5.23 3.26
N SER A 172 3.88 -4.36 4.27
CA SER A 172 3.92 -4.74 5.69
C SER A 172 5.12 -5.64 6.03
N VAL A 173 6.29 -5.31 5.48
CA VAL A 173 7.53 -6.09 5.66
C VAL A 173 8.58 -5.30 6.45
N PRO A 174 9.45 -5.97 7.22
CA PRO A 174 10.60 -5.34 7.85
C PRO A 174 11.54 -4.70 6.81
N THR A 175 12.31 -3.70 7.24
CA THR A 175 13.19 -2.92 6.36
C THR A 175 14.25 -3.76 5.65
N ASP A 176 14.79 -4.78 6.30
CA ASP A 176 15.77 -5.71 5.71
C ASP A 176 15.18 -6.55 4.57
N LEU A 177 13.91 -6.94 4.68
CA LEU A 177 13.19 -7.62 3.59
C LEU A 177 12.84 -6.65 2.46
N ALA A 178 12.53 -5.38 2.78
CA ALA A 178 12.30 -4.36 1.77
C ALA A 178 13.53 -4.16 0.87
N TYR A 179 14.75 -4.19 1.42
CA TYR A 179 15.99 -4.16 0.63
C TYR A 179 16.15 -5.35 -0.32
N LYS A 180 15.70 -6.53 0.11
CA LYS A 180 15.80 -7.79 -0.66
C LYS A 180 14.68 -7.97 -1.67
N MET A 181 13.70 -7.05 -1.72
CA MET A 181 12.59 -7.13 -2.67
C MET A 181 13.12 -7.18 -4.12
N PRO A 182 12.61 -8.09 -4.97
CA PRO A 182 12.95 -8.10 -6.39
C PRO A 182 12.58 -6.77 -7.04
N MET A 183 13.53 -6.16 -7.76
CA MET A 183 13.32 -4.86 -8.41
C MET A 183 12.20 -4.92 -9.46
N SER A 184 12.05 -6.05 -10.14
CA SER A 184 10.96 -6.28 -11.10
C SER A 184 9.56 -6.21 -10.44
N LEU A 185 9.40 -6.76 -9.24
CA LEU A 185 8.16 -6.69 -8.48
C LEU A 185 7.86 -5.25 -8.06
N PHE A 186 8.87 -4.54 -7.55
CA PHE A 186 8.76 -3.15 -7.17
C PHE A 186 8.32 -2.27 -8.35
N ILE A 187 9.03 -2.33 -9.49
CA ILE A 187 8.71 -1.53 -10.69
C ILE A 187 7.29 -1.83 -11.16
N ASN A 188 6.94 -3.12 -11.30
CA ASN A 188 5.63 -3.53 -11.79
C ASN A 188 4.49 -2.97 -10.93
N PHE A 189 4.63 -3.06 -9.61
CA PHE A 189 3.63 -2.53 -8.68
C PHE A 189 3.49 -1.02 -8.80
N PHE A 190 4.59 -0.27 -8.75
CA PHE A 190 4.57 1.18 -8.79
C PHE A 190 4.07 1.74 -10.13
N GLN A 191 4.45 1.11 -11.26
CA GLN A 191 3.94 1.48 -12.58
C GLN A 191 2.44 1.22 -12.70
N ASN A 192 1.97 0.05 -12.26
CA ASN A 192 0.55 -0.33 -12.32
C ASN A 192 -0.33 0.57 -11.45
N HIS A 193 0.19 1.05 -10.32
CA HIS A 193 -0.54 1.95 -9.42
C HIS A 193 -0.32 3.43 -9.73
N GLY A 194 0.49 3.76 -10.74
CA GLY A 194 0.77 5.14 -11.13
C GLY A 194 1.49 5.95 -10.05
N LEU A 195 2.23 5.28 -9.14
CA LEU A 195 2.88 5.90 -7.99
C LEU A 195 4.12 6.71 -8.37
N PHE A 196 4.65 6.53 -9.58
CA PHE A 196 5.74 7.36 -10.11
C PHE A 196 5.25 8.68 -10.71
N LYS A 197 3.94 8.83 -10.92
CA LYS A 197 3.37 10.07 -11.48
C LYS A 197 3.35 11.14 -10.39
N ILE A 198 4.20 12.14 -10.56
CA ILE A 198 4.15 13.34 -9.73
C ILE A 198 2.91 14.12 -10.20
N LYS A 199 1.88 14.14 -9.38
CA LYS A 199 0.70 14.97 -9.66
C LYS A 199 1.12 16.44 -9.57
N ASN A 200 0.97 17.16 -10.67
CA ASN A 200 1.05 18.62 -10.70
C ASN A 200 -0.09 19.24 -9.88
#